data_c5f30724f14d9eac7dbc17f299c32b3a
#
_entry.id   c5f30724f14d9eac7dbc17f299c32b3a
#
_cell.length_a   1.000
_cell.length_b   1.000
_cell.length_c   1.000
_cell.angle_alpha   90.00
_cell.angle_beta   90.00
_cell.angle_gamma   90.00
#
_symmetry.space_group_name_H-M   'P 1'
#
loop_
_entity.id
_entity.type
_entity.pdbx_description
1 polymer ?
#
loop_
_entity_poly.entity_id
_entity_poly.type
_entity_poly.pdbx_seq_one_letter_code
_entity_poly.pdbx_strand_id
1 'polypeptide(L)'
;MVAIFEFTCSCCGKLHEGSPSFGYKAPMHYEVLSEQDKQSLATLTDDLCEIDSPEGTDYFARVVLELPIHGVEEPFLWGVWVSLSEESFARYTSTWGEHDESDSYFGWFSNRLPYYPDTINLKTNVRPRNGGLRPYLELEPSAHPLATHYFEGLSIQEAQRIAEEVMHGGS
;
A
#
# COMPACT_ATOMS: atom_id res chain seq x y z
N MET A 1 -16.07 24.27 -0.57
CA MET A 1 -16.59 22.96 -1.02
C MET A 1 -15.50 22.24 -1.78
N VAL A 2 -15.18 21.01 -1.37
CA VAL A 2 -14.17 20.20 -2.06
C VAL A 2 -14.82 19.40 -3.19
N ALA A 3 -14.08 19.22 -4.27
CA ALA A 3 -14.59 18.52 -5.44
C ALA A 3 -14.51 17.00 -5.27
N ILE A 4 -15.39 16.30 -5.97
CA ILE A 4 -15.28 14.86 -6.14
C ILE A 4 -14.38 14.62 -7.34
N PHE A 5 -13.43 13.68 -7.21
CA PHE A 5 -12.54 13.33 -8.31
C PHE A 5 -13.31 12.60 -9.40
N GLU A 6 -13.18 13.04 -10.64
CA GLU A 6 -13.71 12.33 -11.81
C GLU A 6 -12.87 12.65 -13.03
N PHE A 7 -12.81 11.73 -13.97
CA PHE A 7 -12.09 11.95 -15.23
C PHE A 7 -12.64 11.04 -16.34
N THR A 8 -12.53 11.53 -17.57
CA THR A 8 -12.79 10.71 -18.75
C THR A 8 -11.47 10.03 -19.14
N CYS A 9 -11.46 8.72 -19.11
CA CYS A 9 -10.26 7.93 -19.38
C CYS A 9 -9.81 8.10 -20.83
N SER A 10 -8.56 8.45 -21.05
CA SER A 10 -7.98 8.59 -22.39
C SER A 10 -7.83 7.24 -23.11
N CYS A 11 -7.84 6.14 -22.36
CA CYS A 11 -7.67 4.80 -22.91
C CYS A 11 -8.99 4.15 -23.35
N CYS A 12 -10.02 4.21 -22.50
CA CYS A 12 -11.29 3.54 -22.77
C CYS A 12 -12.46 4.49 -23.03
N GLY A 13 -12.29 5.78 -22.87
CA GLY A 13 -13.30 6.79 -23.11
C GLY A 13 -14.42 6.83 -22.07
N LYS A 14 -14.34 6.04 -21.03
CA LYS A 14 -15.35 5.98 -19.98
C LYS A 14 -15.10 7.04 -18.90
N LEU A 15 -16.19 7.54 -18.31
CA LEU A 15 -16.12 8.40 -17.15
C LEU A 15 -15.89 7.54 -15.90
N HIS A 16 -14.86 7.89 -15.14
CA HIS A 16 -14.57 7.29 -13.83
C HIS A 16 -14.84 8.32 -12.76
N GLU A 17 -15.65 7.96 -11.76
CA GLU A 17 -16.00 8.84 -10.64
C GLU A 17 -15.44 8.30 -9.34
N GLY A 18 -15.12 9.22 -8.42
CA GLY A 18 -14.53 8.89 -7.14
C GLY A 18 -13.02 8.78 -7.22
N SER A 19 -12.36 9.06 -6.11
CA SER A 19 -10.91 8.99 -6.04
C SER A 19 -10.42 7.56 -6.30
N PRO A 20 -9.35 7.38 -7.08
CA PRO A 20 -8.86 6.05 -7.40
C PRO A 20 -8.45 5.27 -6.15
N SER A 21 -8.72 3.97 -6.17
CA SER A 21 -8.35 3.06 -5.10
C SER A 21 -7.89 1.75 -5.71
N PHE A 22 -6.64 1.41 -5.51
CA PHE A 22 -6.05 0.17 -6.02
C PHE A 22 -5.38 -0.57 -4.89
N GLY A 23 -5.33 -1.90 -4.98
CA GLY A 23 -4.73 -2.70 -3.93
C GLY A 23 -4.08 -3.96 -4.45
N TYR A 24 -3.20 -4.50 -3.63
CA TYR A 24 -2.50 -5.75 -3.87
C TYR A 24 -2.99 -6.78 -2.87
N LYS A 25 -3.19 -8.01 -3.33
CA LYS A 25 -3.67 -9.10 -2.48
C LYS A 25 -2.56 -9.75 -1.67
N ALA A 26 -1.30 -9.46 -2.00
CA ALA A 26 -0.14 -10.03 -1.33
C ALA A 26 1.08 -9.13 -1.55
N PRO A 27 2.10 -9.26 -0.69
CA PRO A 27 3.39 -8.60 -0.96
C PRO A 27 4.07 -9.23 -2.17
N MET A 28 4.94 -8.49 -2.83
CA MET A 28 5.70 -8.97 -3.99
C MET A 28 6.45 -10.26 -3.66
N HIS A 29 6.99 -10.36 -2.46
CA HIS A 29 7.74 -11.53 -1.99
C HIS A 29 6.92 -12.83 -2.04
N TYR A 30 5.61 -12.73 -1.82
CA TYR A 30 4.70 -13.85 -1.98
C TYR A 30 4.41 -14.12 -3.46
N GLU A 31 4.17 -13.08 -4.24
CA GLU A 31 3.79 -13.22 -5.64
C GLU A 31 4.87 -13.90 -6.49
N VAL A 32 6.14 -13.73 -6.13
CA VAL A 32 7.26 -14.34 -6.87
C VAL A 32 7.52 -15.79 -6.48
N LEU A 33 6.85 -16.32 -5.45
CA LEU A 33 7.01 -17.72 -5.08
C LEU A 33 6.33 -18.64 -6.10
N SER A 34 6.88 -19.85 -6.26
CA SER A 34 6.19 -20.90 -7.01
C SER A 34 4.91 -21.31 -6.28
N GLU A 35 3.95 -21.91 -6.99
CA GLU A 35 2.73 -22.39 -6.35
C GLU A 35 3.02 -23.39 -5.24
N GLN A 36 4.03 -24.24 -5.41
CA GLN A 36 4.45 -25.18 -4.39
C GLN A 36 4.96 -24.48 -3.14
N ASP A 37 5.81 -23.47 -3.31
CA ASP A 37 6.37 -22.71 -2.19
C ASP A 37 5.29 -21.87 -1.49
N LYS A 38 4.34 -21.32 -2.23
CA LYS A 38 3.20 -20.65 -1.61
C LYS A 38 2.44 -21.56 -0.67
N GLN A 39 2.25 -22.83 -1.05
CA GLN A 39 1.55 -23.80 -0.22
C GLN A 39 2.37 -24.29 0.96
N SER A 40 3.68 -24.52 0.77
CA SER A 40 4.51 -25.15 1.78
C SER A 40 5.22 -24.17 2.72
N LEU A 41 5.51 -22.94 2.25
CA LEU A 41 6.32 -22.00 3.00
C LEU A 41 5.55 -20.76 3.46
N ALA A 42 4.41 -20.45 2.84
CA ALA A 42 3.73 -19.19 3.09
C ALA A 42 2.35 -19.39 3.70
N THR A 43 1.96 -18.42 4.53
CA THR A 43 0.60 -18.28 5.02
C THR A 43 0.12 -16.88 4.65
N LEU A 44 -0.95 -16.80 3.87
CA LEU A 44 -1.52 -15.53 3.42
C LEU A 44 -2.98 -15.43 3.85
N THR A 45 -3.30 -14.35 4.55
CA THR A 45 -4.68 -13.97 4.85
C THR A 45 -4.99 -12.64 4.17
N ASP A 46 -6.18 -12.12 4.36
CA ASP A 46 -6.54 -10.81 3.81
C ASP A 46 -5.67 -9.66 4.34
N ASP A 47 -5.10 -9.83 5.54
CA ASP A 47 -4.39 -8.75 6.23
C ASP A 47 -2.96 -9.06 6.62
N LEU A 48 -2.55 -10.32 6.61
CA LEU A 48 -1.25 -10.76 7.09
C LEU A 48 -0.61 -11.79 6.17
N CYS A 49 0.72 -11.79 6.12
CA CYS A 49 1.47 -12.78 5.37
C CYS A 49 2.74 -13.16 6.12
N GLU A 50 3.05 -14.47 6.13
CA GLU A 50 4.29 -15.00 6.67
C GLU A 50 4.91 -15.89 5.62
N ILE A 51 6.21 -15.76 5.42
CA ILE A 51 6.95 -16.59 4.46
C ILE A 51 8.17 -17.16 5.15
N ASP A 52 8.22 -18.48 5.24
CA ASP A 52 9.36 -19.18 5.84
C ASP A 52 10.47 -19.36 4.81
N SER A 53 11.72 -19.27 5.28
CA SER A 53 12.90 -19.53 4.48
C SER A 53 13.98 -20.15 5.37
N PRO A 54 15.08 -20.70 4.79
CA PRO A 54 16.19 -21.21 5.59
C PRO A 54 16.82 -20.18 6.54
N GLU A 55 16.69 -18.90 6.22
CA GLU A 55 17.26 -17.81 7.04
C GLU A 55 16.29 -17.29 8.09
N GLY A 56 15.05 -17.76 8.12
CA GLY A 56 14.04 -17.33 9.08
C GLY A 56 12.70 -17.05 8.42
N THR A 57 11.83 -16.35 9.12
CA THR A 57 10.48 -16.03 8.64
C THR A 57 10.38 -14.53 8.35
N ASP A 58 9.83 -14.19 7.18
CA ASP A 58 9.49 -12.82 6.85
C ASP A 58 8.02 -12.57 7.17
N TYR A 59 7.73 -11.43 7.75
CA TYR A 59 6.40 -11.04 8.21
C TYR A 59 5.92 -9.81 7.49
N PHE A 60 4.66 -9.83 7.01
CA PHE A 60 4.08 -8.72 6.24
C PHE A 60 2.69 -8.36 6.76
N ALA A 61 2.37 -7.09 6.72
CA ALA A 61 1.04 -6.59 7.05
C ALA A 61 0.48 -5.77 5.89
N ARG A 62 -0.83 -5.86 5.69
CA ARG A 62 -1.53 -5.08 4.68
C ARG A 62 -1.93 -3.73 5.26
N VAL A 63 -1.65 -2.67 4.52
CA VAL A 63 -1.78 -1.29 5.00
C VAL A 63 -2.42 -0.42 3.93
N VAL A 64 -2.80 0.81 4.31
CA VAL A 64 -3.40 1.77 3.39
C VAL A 64 -2.49 2.99 3.30
N LEU A 65 -2.07 3.31 2.08
CA LEU A 65 -1.32 4.53 1.77
C LEU A 65 -2.26 5.53 1.14
N GLU A 66 -2.38 6.71 1.74
CA GLU A 66 -3.22 7.80 1.23
C GLU A 66 -2.36 8.88 0.60
N LEU A 67 -2.63 9.21 -0.67
CA LEU A 67 -1.96 10.32 -1.35
C LEU A 67 -3.00 11.43 -1.55
N PRO A 68 -2.80 12.61 -0.93
CA PRO A 68 -3.75 13.71 -1.10
C PRO A 68 -3.85 14.14 -2.56
N ILE A 69 -5.06 14.48 -3.01
CA ILE A 69 -5.29 15.05 -4.35
C ILE A 69 -5.72 16.48 -4.15
N HIS A 70 -5.01 17.43 -4.76
CA HIS A 70 -5.27 18.86 -4.57
C HIS A 70 -6.69 19.22 -4.99
N GLY A 71 -7.46 19.84 -4.07
CA GLY A 71 -8.83 20.26 -4.31
C GLY A 71 -9.87 19.16 -4.21
N VAL A 72 -9.50 17.95 -3.87
CA VAL A 72 -10.39 16.78 -3.75
C VAL A 72 -10.40 16.30 -2.31
N GLU A 73 -11.59 15.98 -1.79
CA GLU A 73 -11.74 15.55 -0.40
C GLU A 73 -11.14 14.18 -0.16
N GLU A 74 -11.46 13.21 -1.02
CA GLU A 74 -10.99 11.84 -0.85
C GLU A 74 -9.62 11.64 -1.46
N PRO A 75 -8.66 11.04 -0.73
CA PRO A 75 -7.33 10.80 -1.27
C PRO A 75 -7.31 9.66 -2.30
N PHE A 76 -6.21 9.60 -3.05
CA PHE A 76 -5.87 8.44 -3.87
C PHE A 76 -5.39 7.34 -2.93
N LEU A 77 -6.02 6.18 -2.96
CA LEU A 77 -5.73 5.08 -2.04
C LEU A 77 -4.93 3.97 -2.70
N TRP A 78 -3.90 3.54 -2.00
CA TRP A 78 -3.14 2.34 -2.34
C TRP A 78 -3.22 1.34 -1.19
N GLY A 79 -3.78 0.16 -1.45
CA GLY A 79 -3.71 -0.97 -0.53
C GLY A 79 -2.43 -1.74 -0.80
N VAL A 80 -1.45 -1.61 0.08
CA VAL A 80 -0.11 -2.16 -0.13
C VAL A 80 0.32 -3.00 1.07
N TRP A 81 1.49 -3.62 0.96
CA TRP A 81 2.05 -4.46 2.01
C TRP A 81 3.40 -3.92 2.44
N VAL A 82 3.72 -4.14 3.71
CA VAL A 82 5.02 -3.81 4.26
C VAL A 82 5.56 -5.00 5.04
N SER A 83 6.87 -5.17 5.05
CA SER A 83 7.51 -6.16 5.90
C SER A 83 7.77 -5.57 7.27
N LEU A 84 7.55 -6.36 8.31
CA LEU A 84 7.77 -5.97 9.70
C LEU A 84 8.78 -6.91 10.33
N SER A 85 9.49 -6.43 11.37
CA SER A 85 10.29 -7.30 12.20
C SER A 85 9.39 -8.30 12.93
N GLU A 86 9.96 -9.43 13.35
CA GLU A 86 9.24 -10.41 14.15
C GLU A 86 8.61 -9.78 15.40
N GLU A 87 9.36 -8.93 16.09
CA GLU A 87 8.89 -8.25 17.29
C GLU A 87 7.72 -7.32 16.99
N SER A 88 7.83 -6.49 15.94
CA SER A 88 6.76 -5.58 15.55
C SER A 88 5.51 -6.35 15.10
N PHE A 89 5.69 -7.40 14.33
CA PHE A 89 4.57 -8.24 13.87
C PHE A 89 3.87 -8.92 15.05
N ALA A 90 4.64 -9.46 16.00
CA ALA A 90 4.08 -10.09 17.20
C ALA A 90 3.26 -9.09 18.01
N ARG A 91 3.77 -7.88 18.20
CA ARG A 91 3.04 -6.84 18.93
C ARG A 91 1.78 -6.41 18.18
N TYR A 92 1.90 -6.18 16.87
CA TYR A 92 0.77 -5.77 16.05
C TYR A 92 -0.36 -6.80 16.09
N THR A 93 -0.03 -8.08 15.96
CA THR A 93 -1.04 -9.16 15.97
C THR A 93 -1.60 -9.41 17.37
N SER A 94 -0.79 -9.30 18.42
CA SER A 94 -1.25 -9.54 19.81
C SER A 94 -2.19 -8.44 20.32
N THR A 95 -2.12 -7.24 19.74
CA THR A 95 -2.99 -6.11 20.12
C THR A 95 -4.13 -5.90 19.12
N TRP A 96 -4.40 -6.88 18.27
CA TRP A 96 -5.44 -6.77 17.25
C TRP A 96 -6.79 -6.42 17.84
N GLY A 97 -7.40 -5.33 17.35
CA GLY A 97 -8.66 -4.82 17.85
C GLY A 97 -8.55 -3.88 19.05
N GLU A 98 -7.40 -3.87 19.73
CA GLU A 98 -7.13 -3.04 20.90
C GLU A 98 -5.76 -2.38 20.80
N HIS A 99 -5.47 -1.82 19.62
CA HIS A 99 -4.20 -1.15 19.39
C HIS A 99 -4.12 0.16 20.16
N ASP A 100 -2.90 0.47 20.62
CA ASP A 100 -2.57 1.84 20.99
C ASP A 100 -2.32 2.60 19.67
N GLU A 101 -3.23 3.51 19.32
CA GLU A 101 -3.14 4.23 18.05
C GLU A 101 -1.99 5.23 17.99
N SER A 102 -1.26 5.44 19.11
CA SER A 102 -0.01 6.19 19.12
C SER A 102 1.21 5.33 18.79
N ASP A 103 1.04 4.01 18.72
CA ASP A 103 2.11 3.10 18.30
C ASP A 103 2.49 3.33 16.84
N SER A 104 3.73 2.97 16.54
CA SER A 104 4.27 3.04 15.19
C SER A 104 5.23 1.88 14.99
N TYR A 105 5.11 1.20 13.86
CA TYR A 105 5.98 0.06 13.52
C TYR A 105 6.74 0.37 12.24
N PHE A 106 8.07 0.31 12.32
CA PHE A 106 8.90 0.46 11.12
C PHE A 106 8.65 -0.72 10.18
N GLY A 107 8.55 -0.43 8.87
CA GLY A 107 8.40 -1.46 7.86
C GLY A 107 9.03 -1.09 6.53
N TRP A 108 9.25 -2.10 5.70
CA TRP A 108 9.79 -1.93 4.35
C TRP A 108 8.66 -2.08 3.34
N PHE A 109 8.53 -1.13 2.43
CA PHE A 109 7.51 -1.18 1.38
C PHE A 109 7.71 -2.42 0.51
N SER A 110 6.65 -3.20 0.29
CA SER A 110 6.77 -4.55 -0.26
C SER A 110 5.94 -4.81 -1.52
N ASN A 111 5.58 -3.75 -2.25
CA ASN A 111 4.95 -3.86 -3.56
C ASN A 111 5.62 -2.89 -4.55
N ARG A 112 5.60 -3.25 -5.83
CA ARG A 112 6.02 -2.34 -6.90
C ARG A 112 4.79 -1.65 -7.47
N LEU A 113 4.73 -0.33 -7.34
CA LEU A 113 3.61 0.45 -7.88
C LEU A 113 3.92 0.87 -9.32
N PRO A 114 2.95 0.69 -10.24
CA PRO A 114 3.09 1.25 -11.58
C PRO A 114 3.27 2.76 -11.55
N TYR A 115 3.81 3.34 -12.61
CA TYR A 115 4.05 4.77 -12.75
C TYR A 115 5.29 5.26 -11.99
N TYR A 116 5.67 4.61 -10.90
CA TYR A 116 6.80 5.03 -10.07
C TYR A 116 8.05 4.20 -10.35
N PRO A 117 9.26 4.76 -10.12
CA PRO A 117 10.44 3.93 -10.06
C PRO A 117 10.30 2.93 -8.90
N ASP A 118 11.16 1.93 -8.84
CA ASP A 118 11.05 0.84 -7.88
C ASP A 118 10.73 1.35 -6.46
N THR A 119 9.59 0.90 -5.94
CA THR A 119 9.11 1.26 -4.61
C THR A 119 9.49 0.25 -3.54
N ILE A 120 10.06 -0.90 -3.91
CA ILE A 120 10.44 -1.94 -2.96
C ILE A 120 11.48 -1.38 -1.98
N ASN A 121 11.28 -1.67 -0.70
CA ASN A 121 12.16 -1.26 0.40
C ASN A 121 12.20 0.24 0.68
N LEU A 122 11.22 1.01 0.24
CA LEU A 122 11.05 2.35 0.78
C LEU A 122 10.78 2.24 2.29
N LYS A 123 11.37 3.13 3.06
CA LYS A 123 11.21 3.15 4.51
C LYS A 123 9.85 3.72 4.89
N THR A 124 9.18 3.04 5.80
CA THR A 124 7.80 3.38 6.18
C THR A 124 7.58 3.20 7.67
N ASN A 125 6.48 3.76 8.14
CA ASN A 125 5.99 3.53 9.50
C ASN A 125 4.51 3.17 9.44
N VAL A 126 4.14 2.10 10.13
CA VAL A 126 2.76 1.60 10.17
C VAL A 126 2.07 2.19 11.39
N ARG A 127 0.93 2.85 11.17
CA ARG A 127 0.10 3.41 12.23
C ARG A 127 -1.16 2.57 12.40
N PRO A 128 -1.25 1.77 13.46
CA PRO A 128 -2.42 0.91 13.66
C PRO A 128 -3.70 1.72 13.90
N ARG A 129 -4.82 1.14 13.52
CA ARG A 129 -6.15 1.70 13.75
C ARG A 129 -7.05 0.64 14.34
N ASN A 130 -7.99 1.05 15.20
CA ASN A 130 -9.00 0.17 15.75
C ASN A 130 -10.28 0.19 14.88
N GLY A 131 -11.31 -0.57 15.28
CA GLY A 131 -12.56 -0.62 14.54
C GLY A 131 -12.53 -1.48 13.30
N GLY A 132 -11.61 -2.45 13.21
CA GLY A 132 -11.51 -3.33 12.05
C GLY A 132 -10.89 -2.67 10.82
N LEU A 133 -10.29 -1.51 10.96
CA LEU A 133 -9.67 -0.77 9.86
C LEU A 133 -8.21 -1.18 9.69
N ARG A 134 -7.77 -1.26 8.43
CA ARG A 134 -6.35 -1.48 8.13
C ARG A 134 -5.53 -0.29 8.58
N PRO A 135 -4.29 -0.52 9.03
CA PRO A 135 -3.45 0.59 9.50
C PRO A 135 -3.08 1.54 8.36
N TYR A 136 -2.81 2.80 8.74
CA TYR A 136 -2.24 3.77 7.82
C TYR A 136 -0.75 3.52 7.64
N LEU A 137 -0.27 3.78 6.43
CA LEU A 137 1.15 3.77 6.12
C LEU A 137 1.65 5.21 6.00
N GLU A 138 2.73 5.52 6.70
CA GLU A 138 3.46 6.77 6.56
C GLU A 138 4.78 6.48 5.85
N LEU A 139 5.09 7.26 4.81
CA LEU A 139 6.40 7.16 4.16
C LEU A 139 7.39 8.07 4.87
N GLU A 140 8.64 7.63 4.97
CA GLU A 140 9.70 8.52 5.44
C GLU A 140 10.08 9.49 4.32
N PRO A 141 10.46 10.74 4.66
CA PRO A 141 10.88 11.71 3.66
C PRO A 141 12.07 11.19 2.86
N SER A 142 11.99 11.30 1.54
CA SER A 142 13.08 10.91 0.64
C SER A 142 12.90 11.63 -0.70
N ALA A 143 13.85 11.44 -1.60
CA ALA A 143 13.76 11.98 -2.96
C ALA A 143 12.92 11.13 -3.90
N HIS A 144 12.40 9.99 -3.44
CA HIS A 144 11.59 9.12 -4.28
C HIS A 144 10.26 9.81 -4.68
N PRO A 145 9.83 9.74 -5.95
CA PRO A 145 8.60 10.40 -6.39
C PRO A 145 7.35 10.03 -5.60
N LEU A 146 7.24 8.78 -5.12
CA LEU A 146 6.10 8.39 -4.29
C LEU A 146 6.09 9.16 -2.97
N ALA A 147 7.25 9.35 -2.34
CA ALA A 147 7.35 10.14 -1.12
C ALA A 147 6.98 11.60 -1.39
N THR A 148 7.41 12.16 -2.51
CA THR A 148 7.03 13.51 -2.92
C THR A 148 5.51 13.64 -3.02
N HIS A 149 4.85 12.71 -3.70
CA HIS A 149 3.38 12.72 -3.82
C HIS A 149 2.69 12.51 -2.46
N TYR A 150 3.28 11.72 -1.59
CA TYR A 150 2.73 11.52 -0.24
C TYR A 150 2.75 12.81 0.58
N PHE A 151 3.87 13.53 0.57
CA PHE A 151 4.03 14.73 1.39
C PHE A 151 3.44 16.00 0.75
N GLU A 152 3.49 16.11 -0.57
CA GLU A 152 3.05 17.30 -1.29
C GLU A 152 1.68 17.16 -1.96
N GLY A 153 1.21 15.93 -2.11
CA GLY A 153 -0.05 15.65 -2.80
C GLY A 153 0.10 15.55 -4.31
N LEU A 154 -0.98 15.15 -4.96
CA LEU A 154 -1.09 14.98 -6.40
C LEU A 154 -1.93 16.10 -7.01
N SER A 155 -1.56 16.57 -8.20
CA SER A 155 -2.50 17.31 -9.02
C SER A 155 -3.58 16.36 -9.56
N ILE A 156 -4.71 16.89 -9.98
CA ILE A 156 -5.78 16.09 -10.61
C ILE A 156 -5.23 15.39 -11.86
N GLN A 157 -4.40 16.08 -12.65
CA GLN A 157 -3.80 15.50 -13.85
C GLN A 157 -2.88 14.34 -13.54
N GLU A 158 -2.06 14.47 -12.48
CA GLU A 158 -1.19 13.37 -12.05
C GLU A 158 -2.00 12.17 -11.56
N ALA A 159 -3.04 12.42 -10.76
CA ALA A 159 -3.91 11.36 -10.28
C ALA A 159 -4.58 10.61 -11.43
N GLN A 160 -5.07 11.33 -12.43
CA GLN A 160 -5.65 10.73 -13.63
C GLN A 160 -4.63 9.87 -14.39
N ARG A 161 -3.43 10.41 -14.59
CA ARG A 161 -2.36 9.71 -15.32
C ARG A 161 -1.96 8.41 -14.62
N ILE A 162 -1.83 8.46 -13.30
CA ILE A 162 -1.52 7.26 -12.51
C ILE A 162 -2.65 6.24 -12.63
N ALA A 163 -3.90 6.67 -12.49
CA ALA A 163 -5.05 5.78 -12.57
C ALA A 163 -5.14 5.10 -13.95
N GLU A 164 -4.91 5.85 -15.03
CA GLU A 164 -4.90 5.30 -16.38
C GLU A 164 -3.79 4.26 -16.55
N GLU A 165 -2.60 4.54 -16.03
CA GLU A 165 -1.46 3.62 -16.08
C GLU A 165 -1.79 2.31 -15.36
N VAL A 166 -2.41 2.39 -14.18
CA VAL A 166 -2.77 1.20 -13.40
C VAL A 166 -3.86 0.39 -14.09
N MET A 167 -4.88 1.05 -14.65
CA MET A 167 -6.03 0.37 -15.25
C MET A 167 -5.74 -0.19 -16.64
N HIS A 168 -4.86 0.45 -17.42
CA HIS A 168 -4.71 0.14 -18.84
C HIS A 168 -3.28 -0.02 -19.31
N GLY A 169 -2.30 0.41 -18.54
CA GLY A 169 -0.90 0.47 -18.96
C GLY A 169 -0.07 -0.75 -18.62
N GLY A 170 -0.62 -1.73 -18.01
CA GLY A 170 0.13 -2.84 -17.42
C GLY A 170 0.50 -3.98 -18.34
N SER A 171 0.87 -3.71 -19.53
CA SER A 171 1.31 -4.78 -20.42
C SER A 171 2.68 -5.32 -20.06
#